data_78d15134dac3a8be150cb513f152a941
#
_entry.id   78d15134dac3a8be150cb513f152a941
#
_cell.length_a   1.000
_cell.length_b   1.000
_cell.length_c   1.000
_cell.angle_alpha   90.00
_cell.angle_beta   90.00
_cell.angle_gamma   90.00
#
_symmetry.space_group_name_H-M   'P 1'
#
loop_
_entity.id
_entity.type
_entity.pdbx_description
1 polymer ?
#
loop_
_entity_poly.entity_id
_entity_poly.type
_entity_poly.pdbx_seq_one_letter_code
_entity_poly.pdbx_strand_id
1 'polypeptide(L)'
;IPKGPDTANVGLGVRAGALKGSIKEHLKKFCDDLNLEILSFGGGWIPMGGPVKTMVDQNVIAIGDAAGLVMPSNGGGISQAMISGCFAAEAYLQFKQDKTPLTSYQDRVQACFGRALKNSLRSKNMGYLMFQNDLITEVLLRILGPIGGIKRAMECDKPLWVM
;
A
#
# COMPACT_ATOMS: atom_id res chain seq x y z
N ILE A 1 -9.67 11.07 8.29
CA ILE A 1 -9.16 10.53 9.57
C ILE A 1 -9.20 11.66 10.58
N PRO A 2 -10.05 11.57 11.63
CA PRO A 2 -10.10 12.58 12.68
C PRO A 2 -8.73 12.73 13.38
N LYS A 3 -8.39 13.98 13.73
CA LYS A 3 -7.19 14.31 14.52
C LYS A 3 -7.54 14.96 15.86
N GLY A 4 -8.79 15.36 16.02
CA GLY A 4 -9.32 16.04 17.20
C GLY A 4 -10.81 16.34 16.97
N PRO A 5 -11.45 17.12 17.85
CA PRO A 5 -12.86 17.45 17.72
C PRO A 5 -13.15 18.25 16.44
N ASP A 6 -12.25 19.15 16.04
CA ASP A 6 -12.47 20.11 14.95
C ASP A 6 -11.52 19.94 13.77
N THR A 7 -10.68 18.91 13.77
CA THR A 7 -9.67 18.72 12.72
C THR A 7 -9.60 17.28 12.21
N ALA A 8 -9.33 17.13 10.91
CA ALA A 8 -9.17 15.84 10.28
C ALA A 8 -8.13 15.88 9.15
N ASN A 9 -7.49 14.76 8.89
CA ASN A 9 -6.77 14.55 7.66
C ASN A 9 -7.74 14.06 6.58
N VAL A 10 -7.82 14.82 5.49
CA VAL A 10 -8.55 14.44 4.27
C VAL A 10 -7.54 14.14 3.19
N GLY A 11 -7.67 12.99 2.53
CA GLY A 11 -6.70 12.55 1.54
C GLY A 11 -7.36 12.02 0.27
N LEU A 12 -6.71 12.24 -0.86
CA LEU A 12 -7.06 11.69 -2.16
C LEU A 12 -5.86 10.94 -2.72
N GLY A 13 -6.01 9.63 -2.91
CA GLY A 13 -5.03 8.80 -3.60
C GLY A 13 -5.43 8.58 -5.05
N VAL A 14 -4.50 8.78 -5.98
CA VAL A 14 -4.75 8.64 -7.41
C VAL A 14 -3.62 7.87 -8.06
N ARG A 15 -3.96 6.99 -9.00
CA ARG A 15 -2.95 6.35 -9.84
C ARG A 15 -2.34 7.38 -10.80
N ALA A 16 -1.02 7.32 -10.98
CA ALA A 16 -0.34 8.16 -11.96
C ALA A 16 -0.99 8.06 -13.35
N GLY A 17 -1.31 9.20 -13.94
CA GLY A 17 -1.95 9.29 -15.25
C GLY A 17 -3.46 9.00 -15.31
N ALA A 18 -4.10 8.64 -14.19
CA ALA A 18 -5.55 8.34 -14.17
C ALA A 18 -6.44 9.58 -13.98
N LEU A 19 -5.89 10.68 -13.47
CA LEU A 19 -6.64 11.90 -13.21
C LEU A 19 -6.37 12.96 -14.29
N LYS A 20 -7.41 13.58 -14.77
CA LYS A 20 -7.32 14.82 -15.58
C LYS A 20 -7.27 16.01 -14.62
N GLY A 21 -6.24 16.85 -14.73
CA GLY A 21 -6.04 18.01 -13.85
C GLY A 21 -5.18 17.70 -12.60
N SER A 22 -5.22 18.61 -11.65
CA SER A 22 -4.40 18.55 -10.43
C SER A 22 -5.13 17.82 -9.31
N ILE A 23 -4.43 16.88 -8.63
CA ILE A 23 -4.93 16.23 -7.40
C ILE A 23 -5.32 17.28 -6.36
N LYS A 24 -4.53 18.35 -6.27
CA LYS A 24 -4.76 19.45 -5.32
C LYS A 24 -6.09 20.16 -5.59
N GLU A 25 -6.42 20.41 -6.86
CA GLU A 25 -7.69 21.06 -7.25
C GLU A 25 -8.89 20.18 -6.91
N HIS A 26 -8.82 18.88 -7.19
CA HIS A 26 -9.88 17.93 -6.82
C HIS A 26 -10.09 17.83 -5.32
N LEU A 27 -8.99 17.77 -4.56
CA LEU A 27 -9.06 17.73 -3.10
C LEU A 27 -9.61 19.03 -2.53
N LYS A 28 -9.19 20.17 -3.09
CA LYS A 28 -9.73 21.48 -2.71
C LYS A 28 -11.24 21.57 -2.95
N LYS A 29 -11.68 21.19 -4.15
CA LYS A 29 -13.11 21.16 -4.47
C LYS A 29 -13.90 20.30 -3.47
N PHE A 30 -13.41 19.11 -3.16
CA PHE A 30 -14.04 18.25 -2.16
C PHE A 30 -14.15 18.89 -0.78
N CYS A 31 -13.11 19.61 -0.33
CA CYS A 31 -13.15 20.35 0.93
C CYS A 31 -14.13 21.54 0.87
N ASP A 32 -14.13 22.27 -0.23
CA ASP A 32 -15.05 23.41 -0.44
C ASP A 32 -16.53 22.94 -0.43
N ASP A 33 -16.84 21.81 -1.10
CA ASP A 33 -18.18 21.22 -1.15
C ASP A 33 -18.68 20.80 0.26
N LEU A 34 -17.77 20.52 1.18
CA LEU A 34 -18.06 20.17 2.59
C LEU A 34 -17.90 21.33 3.56
N ASN A 35 -17.65 22.54 3.07
CA ASN A 35 -17.35 23.74 3.87
C ASN A 35 -16.20 23.54 4.88
N LEU A 36 -15.14 22.82 4.46
CA LEU A 36 -13.97 22.57 5.29
C LEU A 36 -12.87 23.60 5.01
N GLU A 37 -12.32 24.19 6.07
CA GLU A 37 -11.14 25.04 5.97
C GLU A 37 -9.88 24.19 5.80
N ILE A 38 -9.05 24.53 4.81
CA ILE A 38 -7.80 23.82 4.54
C ILE A 38 -6.67 24.50 5.30
N LEU A 39 -6.17 23.84 6.34
CA LEU A 39 -5.07 24.34 7.16
C LEU A 39 -3.71 24.15 6.50
N SER A 40 -3.50 23.01 5.82
CA SER A 40 -2.25 22.71 5.13
C SER A 40 -2.44 21.66 4.04
N PHE A 41 -1.51 21.62 3.06
CA PHE A 41 -1.41 20.59 2.06
C PHE A 41 -0.11 19.82 2.21
N GLY A 42 -0.18 18.50 2.05
CA GLY A 42 0.96 17.62 1.93
C GLY A 42 0.68 16.51 0.94
N GLY A 43 1.69 15.82 0.48
CA GLY A 43 1.51 14.68 -0.41
C GLY A 43 2.83 14.01 -0.75
N GLY A 44 2.75 12.82 -1.37
CA GLY A 44 3.92 12.05 -1.76
C GLY A 44 3.52 10.89 -2.68
N TRP A 45 4.53 10.23 -3.22
CA TRP A 45 4.36 9.03 -4.03
C TRP A 45 4.33 7.79 -3.15
N ILE A 46 3.42 6.87 -3.43
CA ILE A 46 3.33 5.57 -2.76
C ILE A 46 3.71 4.49 -3.76
N PRO A 47 4.74 3.66 -3.50
CA PRO A 47 5.23 2.64 -4.43
C PRO A 47 4.32 1.41 -4.42
N MET A 48 3.19 1.46 -5.11
CA MET A 48 2.19 0.39 -5.17
C MET A 48 2.47 -0.67 -6.25
N GLY A 49 3.72 -0.76 -6.72
CA GLY A 49 4.15 -1.73 -7.73
C GLY A 49 4.45 -3.14 -7.18
N GLY A 50 4.51 -3.28 -5.87
CA GLY A 50 4.97 -4.48 -5.18
C GLY A 50 6.47 -4.46 -4.89
N PRO A 51 6.99 -5.53 -4.25
CA PRO A 51 8.39 -5.59 -3.82
C PRO A 51 9.38 -5.51 -4.97
N VAL A 52 10.52 -4.85 -4.72
CA VAL A 52 11.65 -4.88 -5.64
C VAL A 52 12.24 -6.28 -5.73
N LYS A 53 12.87 -6.61 -6.86
CA LYS A 53 13.47 -7.95 -7.06
C LYS A 53 14.68 -8.18 -6.15
N THR A 54 15.48 -7.16 -5.95
CA THR A 54 16.71 -7.20 -5.15
C THR A 54 16.61 -6.16 -4.05
N MET A 55 16.55 -6.60 -2.80
CA MET A 55 16.46 -5.72 -1.62
C MET A 55 17.81 -5.49 -0.96
N VAL A 56 18.80 -6.30 -1.31
CA VAL A 56 20.17 -6.20 -0.78
C VAL A 56 21.14 -6.17 -1.95
N ASP A 57 21.96 -5.14 -2.02
CA ASP A 57 23.05 -5.06 -2.99
C ASP A 57 24.31 -4.56 -2.26
N GLN A 58 25.36 -5.39 -2.28
CA GLN A 58 26.60 -5.15 -1.54
C GLN A 58 26.33 -4.79 -0.06
N ASN A 59 26.54 -3.52 0.31
CA ASN A 59 26.36 -2.99 1.68
C ASN A 59 25.08 -2.16 1.84
N VAL A 60 24.17 -2.20 0.86
CA VAL A 60 22.91 -1.46 0.87
C VAL A 60 21.75 -2.41 1.09
N ILE A 61 20.87 -2.08 2.04
CA ILE A 61 19.62 -2.80 2.31
C ILE A 61 18.47 -1.81 2.09
N ALA A 62 17.56 -2.14 1.17
CA ALA A 62 16.32 -1.39 0.99
C ALA A 62 15.26 -1.90 1.97
N ILE A 63 14.57 -0.98 2.68
CA ILE A 63 13.51 -1.28 3.64
C ILE A 63 12.24 -0.49 3.33
N GLY A 64 11.10 -0.90 3.86
CA GLY A 64 9.83 -0.17 3.71
C GLY A 64 9.49 0.19 2.28
N ASP A 65 9.18 1.46 2.03
CA ASP A 65 8.81 1.97 0.71
C ASP A 65 9.92 1.82 -0.32
N ALA A 66 11.19 1.98 0.08
CA ALA A 66 12.34 1.77 -0.81
C ALA A 66 12.43 0.33 -1.31
N ALA A 67 11.99 -0.64 -0.52
CA ALA A 67 11.88 -2.04 -0.91
C ALA A 67 10.54 -2.41 -1.59
N GLY A 68 9.63 -1.44 -1.78
CA GLY A 68 8.32 -1.66 -2.35
C GLY A 68 7.39 -2.49 -1.45
N LEU A 69 7.56 -2.41 -0.12
CA LEU A 69 6.82 -3.21 0.85
C LEU A 69 5.45 -2.61 1.23
N VAL A 70 4.97 -1.67 0.45
CA VAL A 70 3.61 -1.12 0.59
C VAL A 70 2.59 -2.14 0.11
N MET A 71 1.48 -2.28 0.81
CA MET A 71 0.35 -3.11 0.39
C MET A 71 -0.33 -2.49 -0.84
N PRO A 72 -0.22 -3.10 -2.03
CA PRO A 72 -0.70 -2.49 -3.26
C PRO A 72 -2.20 -2.23 -3.32
N SER A 73 -3.03 -2.92 -2.53
CA SER A 73 -4.49 -2.77 -2.53
C SER A 73 -4.98 -1.53 -1.78
N ASN A 74 -4.26 -1.09 -0.74
CA ASN A 74 -4.72 -0.02 0.16
C ASN A 74 -3.68 1.05 0.48
N GLY A 75 -2.43 0.89 0.01
CA GLY A 75 -1.35 1.85 0.27
C GLY A 75 -0.76 1.79 1.69
N GLY A 76 -1.15 0.80 2.51
CA GLY A 76 -0.61 0.62 3.85
C GLY A 76 0.84 0.13 3.81
N GLY A 77 1.74 0.78 4.57
CA GLY A 77 3.17 0.47 4.56
C GLY A 77 3.88 0.64 5.91
N ILE A 78 3.24 1.25 6.90
CA ILE A 78 3.89 1.61 8.17
C ILE A 78 4.39 0.37 8.91
N SER A 79 3.55 -0.64 9.09
CA SER A 79 3.92 -1.88 9.77
C SER A 79 5.02 -2.65 9.02
N GLN A 80 4.92 -2.72 7.69
CA GLN A 80 5.94 -3.35 6.85
C GLN A 80 7.28 -2.60 6.94
N ALA A 81 7.27 -1.27 6.96
CA ALA A 81 8.47 -0.47 7.11
C ALA A 81 9.14 -0.72 8.47
N MET A 82 8.37 -0.73 9.56
CA MET A 82 8.88 -0.99 10.90
C MET A 82 9.47 -2.40 11.03
N ILE A 83 8.74 -3.43 10.60
CA ILE A 83 9.18 -4.82 10.70
C ILE A 83 10.39 -5.08 9.80
N SER A 84 10.39 -4.56 8.56
CA SER A 84 11.55 -4.71 7.68
C SER A 84 12.78 -3.99 8.21
N GLY A 85 12.61 -2.85 8.89
CA GLY A 85 13.68 -2.18 9.62
C GLY A 85 14.29 -3.04 10.72
N CYS A 86 13.47 -3.72 11.52
CA CYS A 86 13.94 -4.68 12.52
C CYS A 86 14.71 -5.84 11.89
N PHE A 87 14.16 -6.44 10.80
CA PHE A 87 14.85 -7.53 10.11
C PHE A 87 16.19 -7.10 9.52
N ALA A 88 16.29 -5.87 8.98
CA ALA A 88 17.54 -5.34 8.46
C ALA A 88 18.59 -5.14 9.57
N ALA A 89 18.17 -4.62 10.74
CA ALA A 89 19.05 -4.45 11.88
C ALA A 89 19.59 -5.81 12.39
N GLU A 90 18.72 -6.80 12.52
CA GLU A 90 19.12 -8.15 12.94
C GLU A 90 20.06 -8.82 11.93
N ALA A 91 19.76 -8.72 10.62
CA ALA A 91 20.64 -9.25 9.58
C ALA A 91 22.03 -8.58 9.59
N TYR A 92 22.08 -7.26 9.84
CA TYR A 92 23.35 -6.55 9.99
C TYR A 92 24.15 -7.02 11.21
N LEU A 93 23.48 -7.23 12.36
CA LEU A 93 24.15 -7.74 13.57
C LEU A 93 24.71 -9.14 13.34
N GLN A 94 23.95 -10.04 12.73
CA GLN A 94 24.40 -11.39 12.38
C GLN A 94 25.59 -11.33 11.40
N PHE A 95 25.53 -10.47 10.40
CA PHE A 95 26.67 -10.25 9.48
C PHE A 95 27.94 -9.81 10.22
N LYS A 96 27.82 -8.94 11.23
CA LYS A 96 28.96 -8.48 12.04
C LYS A 96 29.51 -9.57 12.93
N GLN A 97 28.68 -10.43 13.51
CA GLN A 97 29.06 -11.47 14.47
C GLN A 97 29.63 -12.71 13.79
N ASP A 98 28.88 -13.29 12.86
CA ASP A 98 29.14 -14.61 12.28
C ASP A 98 29.31 -14.61 10.76
N LYS A 99 29.28 -13.43 10.13
CA LYS A 99 29.38 -13.27 8.67
C LYS A 99 28.20 -13.84 7.89
N THR A 100 27.05 -14.09 8.54
CA THR A 100 25.83 -14.47 7.82
C THR A 100 25.53 -13.45 6.73
N PRO A 101 25.26 -13.87 5.47
CA PRO A 101 25.03 -12.94 4.37
C PRO A 101 23.85 -12.00 4.62
N LEU A 102 23.97 -10.73 4.27
CA LEU A 102 22.90 -9.74 4.40
C LEU A 102 21.64 -10.11 3.59
N THR A 103 21.78 -10.98 2.58
CA THR A 103 20.64 -11.52 1.81
C THR A 103 19.64 -12.29 2.67
N SER A 104 20.03 -12.79 3.85
CA SER A 104 19.13 -13.39 4.84
C SER A 104 17.97 -12.46 5.22
N TYR A 105 18.18 -11.15 5.16
CA TYR A 105 17.12 -10.14 5.30
C TYR A 105 16.01 -10.32 4.25
N GLN A 106 16.38 -10.45 2.96
CA GLN A 106 15.42 -10.60 1.88
C GLN A 106 14.59 -11.88 2.02
N ASP A 107 15.20 -12.98 2.46
CA ASP A 107 14.50 -14.25 2.69
C ASP A 107 13.46 -14.12 3.81
N ARG A 108 13.81 -13.40 4.89
CA ARG A 108 12.89 -13.13 6.00
C ARG A 108 11.72 -12.23 5.60
N VAL A 109 11.99 -11.18 4.83
CA VAL A 109 10.94 -10.31 4.28
C VAL A 109 10.01 -11.10 3.38
N GLN A 110 10.56 -11.95 2.50
CA GLN A 110 9.78 -12.79 1.60
C GLN A 110 8.93 -13.81 2.36
N ALA A 111 9.46 -14.43 3.40
CA ALA A 111 8.72 -15.36 4.25
C ALA A 111 7.57 -14.66 5.01
N CYS A 112 7.82 -13.43 5.51
CA CYS A 112 6.84 -12.68 6.30
C CYS A 112 5.74 -12.05 5.44
N PHE A 113 6.12 -11.36 4.36
CA PHE A 113 5.19 -10.52 3.58
C PHE A 113 4.92 -11.02 2.16
N GLY A 114 5.74 -11.91 1.62
CA GLY A 114 5.72 -12.24 0.19
C GLY A 114 4.36 -12.70 -0.32
N ARG A 115 3.67 -13.56 0.43
CA ARG A 115 2.32 -14.02 0.07
C ARG A 115 1.30 -12.87 0.09
N ALA A 116 1.28 -12.10 1.17
CA ALA A 116 0.32 -11.00 1.35
C ALA A 116 0.50 -9.93 0.27
N LEU A 117 1.74 -9.50 0.02
CA LEU A 117 2.07 -8.53 -1.03
C LEU A 117 1.70 -9.03 -2.43
N LYS A 118 1.97 -10.30 -2.73
CA LYS A 118 1.60 -10.91 -4.02
C LYS A 118 0.09 -10.96 -4.21
N ASN A 119 -0.67 -11.35 -3.17
CA ASN A 119 -2.12 -11.38 -3.22
C ASN A 119 -2.70 -9.97 -3.36
N SER A 120 -2.18 -9.02 -2.58
CA SER A 120 -2.55 -7.60 -2.64
C SER A 120 -2.33 -7.01 -4.04
N LEU A 121 -1.19 -7.31 -4.68
CA LEU A 121 -0.90 -6.86 -6.04
C LEU A 121 -1.88 -7.44 -7.07
N ARG A 122 -2.23 -8.73 -6.93
CA ARG A 122 -3.22 -9.39 -7.80
C ARG A 122 -4.60 -8.77 -7.61
N SER A 123 -5.04 -8.57 -6.36
CA SER A 123 -6.33 -7.94 -6.04
C SER A 123 -6.42 -6.53 -6.59
N LYS A 124 -5.35 -5.72 -6.45
CA LYS A 124 -5.28 -4.38 -7.05
C LYS A 124 -5.43 -4.43 -8.57
N ASN A 125 -4.68 -5.30 -9.23
CA ASN A 125 -4.70 -5.39 -10.71
C ASN A 125 -6.06 -5.86 -11.22
N MET A 126 -6.69 -6.82 -10.52
CA MET A 126 -8.04 -7.28 -10.85
C MET A 126 -9.07 -6.17 -10.60
N GLY A 127 -9.02 -5.51 -9.45
CA GLY A 127 -9.88 -4.36 -9.15
C GLY A 127 -9.75 -3.25 -10.18
N TYR A 128 -8.53 -2.96 -10.64
CA TYR A 128 -8.31 -1.98 -11.69
C TYR A 128 -9.05 -2.32 -12.99
N LEU A 129 -9.02 -3.58 -13.43
CA LEU A 129 -9.76 -4.01 -14.62
C LEU A 129 -11.28 -3.92 -14.43
N MET A 130 -11.76 -4.24 -13.24
CA MET A 130 -13.19 -4.23 -12.91
C MET A 130 -13.74 -2.80 -12.77
N PHE A 131 -12.96 -1.88 -12.20
CA PHE A 131 -13.38 -0.49 -11.94
C PHE A 131 -13.16 0.48 -13.12
N GLN A 132 -12.81 -0.01 -14.30
CA GLN A 132 -12.74 0.83 -15.51
C GLN A 132 -14.11 1.22 -16.09
N ASN A 133 -15.17 0.54 -15.68
CA ASN A 133 -16.52 0.76 -16.16
C ASN A 133 -17.48 0.98 -14.98
N ASP A 134 -18.15 2.13 -14.95
CA ASP A 134 -19.02 2.54 -13.85
C ASP A 134 -20.16 1.54 -13.61
N LEU A 135 -20.77 0.99 -14.67
CA LEU A 135 -21.84 0.00 -14.54
C LEU A 135 -21.35 -1.30 -13.90
N ILE A 136 -20.19 -1.79 -14.33
CA ILE A 136 -19.57 -2.99 -13.75
C ILE A 136 -19.20 -2.73 -12.29
N THR A 137 -18.68 -1.55 -11.99
CA THR A 137 -18.34 -1.14 -10.62
C THR A 137 -19.57 -1.15 -9.73
N GLU A 138 -20.67 -0.56 -10.18
CA GLU A 138 -21.92 -0.51 -9.39
C GLU A 138 -22.49 -1.91 -9.12
N VAL A 139 -22.55 -2.76 -10.13
CA VAL A 139 -23.03 -4.15 -9.99
C VAL A 139 -22.15 -4.93 -9.02
N LEU A 140 -20.82 -4.80 -9.14
CA LEU A 140 -19.89 -5.48 -8.25
C LEU A 140 -20.00 -5.00 -6.80
N LEU A 141 -20.15 -3.69 -6.57
CA LEU A 141 -20.32 -3.14 -5.23
C LEU A 141 -21.62 -3.64 -4.59
N ARG A 142 -22.70 -3.75 -5.37
CA ARG A 142 -23.98 -4.30 -4.88
C ARG A 142 -23.89 -5.79 -4.52
N ILE A 143 -23.12 -6.59 -5.27
CA ILE A 143 -22.96 -8.02 -5.03
C ILE A 143 -21.93 -8.29 -3.92
N LEU A 144 -20.75 -7.67 -4.00
CA LEU A 144 -19.63 -7.97 -3.10
C LEU A 144 -19.69 -7.22 -1.76
N GLY A 145 -20.36 -6.06 -1.72
CA GLY A 145 -20.51 -5.28 -0.51
C GLY A 145 -21.16 -6.07 0.64
N PRO A 146 -22.36 -6.65 0.45
CA PRO A 146 -23.08 -7.38 1.49
C PRO A 146 -22.36 -8.64 2.01
N ILE A 147 -21.57 -9.30 1.16
CA ILE A 147 -20.84 -10.53 1.53
C ILE A 147 -19.44 -10.27 2.11
N GLY A 148 -19.09 -9.01 2.36
CA GLY A 148 -17.76 -8.64 2.89
C GLY A 148 -16.60 -8.87 1.92
N GLY A 149 -16.89 -9.03 0.61
CA GLY A 149 -15.89 -9.29 -0.42
C GLY A 149 -14.87 -8.16 -0.53
N ILE A 150 -15.31 -6.91 -0.38
CA ILE A 150 -14.42 -5.74 -0.40
C ILE A 150 -13.47 -5.77 0.80
N LYS A 151 -13.96 -6.06 2.01
CA LYS A 151 -13.13 -6.19 3.21
C LYS A 151 -12.05 -7.25 3.02
N ARG A 152 -12.41 -8.45 2.54
CA ARG A 152 -11.45 -9.54 2.27
C ARG A 152 -10.40 -9.17 1.22
N ALA A 153 -10.79 -8.41 0.18
CA ALA A 153 -9.85 -7.92 -0.82
C ALA A 153 -8.82 -6.94 -0.25
N MET A 154 -9.22 -6.15 0.74
CA MET A 154 -8.34 -5.20 1.43
C MET A 154 -7.43 -5.87 2.47
N GLU A 155 -7.91 -6.91 3.16
CA GLU A 155 -7.14 -7.68 4.17
C GLU A 155 -6.10 -8.60 3.53
N CYS A 156 -6.26 -8.96 2.24
CA CYS A 156 -5.29 -9.73 1.44
C CYS A 156 -4.91 -11.11 1.98
N ASP A 157 -5.69 -11.68 2.90
CA ASP A 157 -5.42 -12.99 3.50
C ASP A 157 -5.60 -14.13 2.51
N LYS A 158 -6.58 -13.99 1.60
CA LYS A 158 -6.85 -14.96 0.53
C LYS A 158 -7.20 -14.23 -0.76
N PRO A 159 -6.80 -14.73 -1.94
CA PRO A 159 -7.27 -14.20 -3.21
C PRO A 159 -8.80 -14.38 -3.32
N LEU A 160 -9.49 -13.40 -3.92
CA LEU A 160 -10.96 -13.36 -4.06
C LEU A 160 -11.58 -14.59 -4.76
N TRP A 161 -10.78 -15.34 -5.54
CA TRP A 161 -11.23 -16.52 -6.28
C TRP A 161 -10.99 -17.85 -5.56
N VAL A 162 -10.50 -17.84 -4.33
CA VAL A 162 -10.37 -19.02 -3.47
C VAL A 162 -11.53 -19.01 -2.46
N MET A 163 -12.74 -19.15 -2.98
CA MET A 163 -13.92 -19.51 -2.19
C MET A 163 -14.38 -20.89 -2.58
#